data_6b4a149fa3125b05cc51b17aa83d6b3d
#
_entry.id   6b4a149fa3125b05cc51b17aa83d6b3d
#
_cell.length_a   1.000
_cell.length_b   1.000
_cell.length_c   1.000
_cell.angle_alpha   90.00
_cell.angle_beta   90.00
_cell.angle_gamma   90.00
#
_symmetry.space_group_name_H-M   'P 1'
#
loop_
_entity.id
_entity.type
_entity.pdbx_description
1 polymer ?
#
loop_
_entity_poly.entity_id
_entity_poly.type
_entity_poly.pdbx_seq_one_letter_code
_entity_poly.pdbx_strand_id
1 'polypeptide(L)'
;YWLDEFRFDGFRFDGVTSMLYYNHGLGQAFGSYDDYYNGGQDDNAIVYLTLANELIHQVNPRAITIAEEMSGMPGLAAKFNDGGIGFDYRMAMGIPDFWIKTIKEKKDEDWKPTAIFWELTNRRSDEKTINYAESHDQALVGDKTIIFRLIDDVMYWHMSKGDTNLIVDRGMALHKMIRLVTLSTINGGYLNFMGNEFGHPEWIDFPRQGNGW
;
A
#
# COMPACT_ATOMS: atom_id res chain seq x y z
N TYR A 1 -11.66 23.23 -0.11
CA TYR A 1 -10.84 23.83 -1.15
C TYR A 1 -10.41 22.79 -2.21
N TRP A 2 -9.64 21.75 -1.87
CA TRP A 2 -9.15 20.76 -2.82
C TRP A 2 -10.28 19.98 -3.52
N LEU A 3 -11.32 19.62 -2.78
CA LEU A 3 -12.50 18.94 -3.34
C LEU A 3 -13.36 19.85 -4.19
N ASP A 4 -13.52 21.11 -3.78
CA ASP A 4 -14.43 22.05 -4.43
C ASP A 4 -13.80 22.76 -5.61
N GLU A 5 -12.64 23.39 -5.42
CA GLU A 5 -11.95 24.17 -6.44
C GLU A 5 -11.17 23.29 -7.43
N PHE A 6 -10.38 22.33 -6.91
CA PHE A 6 -9.55 21.46 -7.73
C PHE A 6 -10.21 20.15 -8.13
N ARG A 7 -11.41 19.87 -7.63
CA ARG A 7 -12.21 18.70 -7.98
C ARG A 7 -11.52 17.37 -7.69
N PHE A 8 -10.77 17.29 -6.61
CA PHE A 8 -10.16 16.01 -6.17
C PHE A 8 -11.25 15.01 -5.84
N ASP A 9 -10.97 13.72 -6.13
CA ASP A 9 -11.89 12.61 -5.88
C ASP A 9 -11.73 12.02 -4.47
N GLY A 10 -10.77 12.50 -3.69
CA GLY A 10 -10.53 12.04 -2.32
C GLY A 10 -9.11 12.28 -1.83
N PHE A 11 -8.78 11.65 -0.71
CA PHE A 11 -7.49 11.81 -0.06
C PHE A 11 -6.94 10.48 0.47
N ARG A 12 -5.63 10.26 0.32
CA ARG A 12 -4.87 9.34 1.14
C ARG A 12 -4.31 10.12 2.33
N PHE A 13 -4.53 9.60 3.52
CA PHE A 13 -3.94 10.10 4.76
C PHE A 13 -2.68 9.29 5.04
N ASP A 14 -1.56 10.00 5.04
CA ASP A 14 -0.23 9.46 5.26
C ASP A 14 0.05 9.28 6.75
N GLY A 15 0.76 8.21 7.12
CA GLY A 15 1.27 8.00 8.47
C GLY A 15 0.21 7.95 9.57
N VAL A 16 -1.00 7.45 9.30
CA VAL A 16 -2.12 7.44 10.27
C VAL A 16 -1.76 6.68 11.53
N THR A 17 -0.97 5.60 11.46
CA THR A 17 -0.48 4.89 12.66
C THR A 17 0.22 5.84 13.63
N SER A 18 1.09 6.73 13.14
CA SER A 18 1.83 7.67 13.99
C SER A 18 0.95 8.76 14.59
N MET A 19 -0.24 8.99 14.04
CA MET A 19 -1.24 9.89 14.62
C MET A 19 -2.06 9.22 15.72
N LEU A 20 -2.43 7.95 15.52
CA LEU A 20 -3.36 7.23 16.40
C LEU A 20 -2.81 6.95 17.80
N TYR A 21 -1.48 6.97 17.99
CA TYR A 21 -0.85 6.56 19.24
C TYR A 21 0.17 7.58 19.75
N TYR A 22 0.19 7.82 21.05
CA TYR A 22 1.18 8.72 21.68
C TYR A 22 2.63 8.26 21.49
N ASN A 23 2.85 6.95 21.37
CA ASN A 23 4.16 6.37 21.03
C ASN A 23 4.40 6.24 19.52
N HIS A 24 3.53 6.81 18.69
CA HIS A 24 3.57 6.72 17.22
C HIS A 24 3.51 5.28 16.66
N GLY A 25 2.99 4.34 17.43
CA GLY A 25 2.97 2.92 17.08
C GLY A 25 4.33 2.23 17.18
N LEU A 26 5.35 2.89 17.76
CA LEU A 26 6.71 2.38 17.87
C LEU A 26 6.87 1.52 19.14
N GLY A 27 7.58 0.39 18.99
CA GLY A 27 7.90 -0.49 20.10
C GLY A 27 6.69 -1.19 20.73
N GLN A 28 5.53 -1.19 20.08
CA GLN A 28 4.31 -1.84 20.52
C GLN A 28 3.91 -2.95 19.55
N ALA A 29 3.54 -4.10 20.11
CA ALA A 29 2.89 -5.17 19.36
C ALA A 29 1.36 -5.03 19.51
N PHE A 30 0.63 -5.32 18.44
CA PHE A 30 -0.84 -5.30 18.40
C PHE A 30 -1.33 -6.73 18.21
N GLY A 31 -1.26 -7.54 19.27
CA GLY A 31 -1.61 -8.97 19.27
C GLY A 31 -3.01 -9.28 19.76
N SER A 32 -3.65 -8.33 20.46
CA SER A 32 -5.00 -8.46 21.01
C SER A 32 -5.79 -7.17 20.88
N TYR A 33 -7.10 -7.24 21.06
CA TYR A 33 -7.93 -6.02 21.06
C TYR A 33 -7.56 -5.05 22.19
N ASP A 34 -7.10 -5.54 23.32
CA ASP A 34 -6.71 -4.70 24.47
C ASP A 34 -5.50 -3.80 24.11
N ASP A 35 -4.66 -4.23 23.18
CA ASP A 35 -3.50 -3.44 22.76
C ASP A 35 -3.89 -2.15 22.04
N TYR A 36 -5.08 -2.12 21.42
CA TYR A 36 -5.63 -0.94 20.75
C TYR A 36 -6.35 0.03 21.69
N TYR A 37 -6.73 -0.42 22.91
CA TYR A 37 -7.60 0.33 23.82
C TYR A 37 -7.02 0.43 25.24
N ASN A 38 -5.70 0.40 25.37
CA ASN A 38 -4.99 0.42 26.65
C ASN A 38 -4.66 1.82 27.18
N GLY A 39 -5.21 2.88 26.57
CA GLY A 39 -4.92 4.28 26.92
C GLY A 39 -3.70 4.86 26.22
N GLY A 40 -3.08 4.12 25.28
CA GLY A 40 -1.98 4.61 24.45
C GLY A 40 -2.45 5.35 23.19
N GLN A 41 -3.75 5.41 22.95
CA GLN A 41 -4.34 6.11 21.81
C GLN A 41 -4.34 7.62 22.05
N ASP A 42 -4.16 8.39 20.98
CA ASP A 42 -4.38 9.83 20.99
C ASP A 42 -5.84 10.14 20.59
N ASP A 43 -6.68 10.36 21.59
CA ASP A 43 -8.10 10.66 21.37
C ASP A 43 -8.31 11.92 20.52
N ASN A 44 -7.43 12.92 20.63
CA ASN A 44 -7.52 14.13 19.81
C ASN A 44 -7.25 13.83 18.33
N ALA A 45 -6.29 12.98 18.04
CA ALA A 45 -6.02 12.53 16.67
C ALA A 45 -7.19 11.71 16.10
N ILE A 46 -7.77 10.82 16.91
CA ILE A 46 -8.96 10.05 16.49
C ILE A 46 -10.13 10.98 16.18
N VAL A 47 -10.41 11.95 17.04
CA VAL A 47 -11.45 12.96 16.81
C VAL A 47 -11.16 13.78 15.55
N TYR A 48 -9.91 14.21 15.36
CA TYR A 48 -9.51 14.94 14.14
C TYR A 48 -9.76 14.13 12.88
N LEU A 49 -9.32 12.88 12.85
CA LEU A 49 -9.49 11.98 11.70
C LEU A 49 -10.97 11.72 11.40
N THR A 50 -11.77 11.49 12.44
CA THR A 50 -13.23 11.30 12.32
C THR A 50 -13.89 12.53 11.72
N LEU A 51 -13.62 13.72 12.27
CA LEU A 51 -14.17 14.98 11.77
C LEU A 51 -13.71 15.28 10.34
N ALA A 52 -12.46 14.96 10.00
CA ALA A 52 -11.95 15.12 8.64
C ALA A 52 -12.70 14.25 7.63
N ASN A 53 -12.93 12.97 7.95
CA ASN A 53 -13.71 12.06 7.11
C ASN A 53 -15.17 12.55 6.95
N GLU A 54 -15.82 12.92 8.04
CA GLU A 54 -17.18 13.47 8.01
C GLU A 54 -17.27 14.74 7.14
N LEU A 55 -16.35 15.68 7.32
CA LEU A 55 -16.33 16.92 6.53
C LEU A 55 -16.11 16.63 5.04
N ILE A 56 -15.18 15.75 4.70
CA ILE A 56 -14.91 15.36 3.31
C ILE A 56 -16.17 14.83 2.65
N HIS A 57 -16.88 13.90 3.29
CA HIS A 57 -18.11 13.35 2.74
C HIS A 57 -19.30 14.31 2.74
N GLN A 58 -19.34 15.29 3.66
CA GLN A 58 -20.33 16.37 3.62
C GLN A 58 -20.11 17.31 2.43
N VAL A 59 -18.83 17.63 2.13
CA VAL A 59 -18.47 18.50 0.98
C VAL A 59 -18.66 17.76 -0.33
N ASN A 60 -18.24 16.51 -0.42
CA ASN A 60 -18.42 15.67 -1.59
C ASN A 60 -18.73 14.23 -1.18
N PRO A 61 -20.01 13.80 -1.19
CA PRO A 61 -20.41 12.44 -0.81
C PRO A 61 -19.81 11.32 -1.67
N ARG A 62 -19.19 11.65 -2.80
CA ARG A 62 -18.51 10.68 -3.68
C ARG A 62 -17.00 10.65 -3.48
N ALA A 63 -16.46 11.57 -2.67
CA ALA A 63 -15.05 11.54 -2.33
C ALA A 63 -14.72 10.27 -1.56
N ILE A 64 -13.50 9.77 -1.72
CA ILE A 64 -12.99 8.62 -0.99
C ILE A 64 -11.88 9.03 -0.04
N THR A 65 -11.81 8.35 1.11
CA THR A 65 -10.73 8.52 2.08
C THR A 65 -10.01 7.20 2.32
N ILE A 66 -8.68 7.24 2.28
CA ILE A 66 -7.83 6.07 2.36
C ILE A 66 -6.82 6.30 3.48
N ALA A 67 -6.76 5.40 4.45
CA ALA A 67 -5.77 5.47 5.53
C ALA A 67 -4.55 4.62 5.23
N GLU A 68 -3.37 5.20 5.34
CA GLU A 68 -2.14 4.46 5.48
C GLU A 68 -1.92 4.14 6.96
N GLU A 69 -2.20 2.89 7.35
CA GLU A 69 -2.22 2.48 8.74
C GLU A 69 -1.74 1.04 8.89
N MET A 70 -0.73 0.81 9.73
CA MET A 70 -0.02 -0.46 9.88
C MET A 70 -0.43 -1.25 11.13
N SER A 71 -0.99 -0.60 12.16
CA SER A 71 -1.27 -1.28 13.42
C SER A 71 -2.44 -2.26 13.33
N GLY A 72 -3.33 -2.06 12.35
CA GLY A 72 -4.56 -2.83 12.22
C GLY A 72 -5.67 -2.34 13.15
N MET A 73 -5.70 -1.05 13.52
CA MET A 73 -6.71 -0.44 14.40
C MET A 73 -8.13 -0.86 13.98
N PRO A 74 -8.90 -1.52 14.87
CA PRO A 74 -10.27 -1.91 14.56
C PRO A 74 -11.18 -0.71 14.30
N GLY A 75 -12.08 -0.84 13.31
CA GLY A 75 -13.04 0.24 13.00
C GLY A 75 -12.45 1.42 12.26
N LEU A 76 -11.18 1.37 11.83
CA LEU A 76 -10.55 2.47 11.09
C LEU A 76 -11.34 2.79 9.80
N ALA A 77 -11.66 1.77 9.01
CA ALA A 77 -12.43 1.88 7.78
C ALA A 77 -13.89 1.44 7.95
N ALA A 78 -14.46 1.72 9.11
CA ALA A 78 -15.88 1.58 9.39
C ALA A 78 -16.54 2.96 9.52
N LYS A 79 -17.82 3.03 9.21
CA LYS A 79 -18.59 4.29 9.30
C LYS A 79 -18.67 4.80 10.73
N PHE A 80 -18.71 6.12 10.88
CA PHE A 80 -18.88 6.76 12.18
C PHE A 80 -20.10 6.24 12.96
N ASN A 81 -21.24 6.08 12.29
CA ASN A 81 -22.48 5.57 12.92
C ASN A 81 -22.36 4.10 13.40
N ASP A 82 -21.38 3.37 12.90
CA ASP A 82 -21.08 1.98 13.32
C ASP A 82 -19.93 1.96 14.37
N GLY A 83 -19.54 3.12 14.89
CA GLY A 83 -18.46 3.29 15.86
C GLY A 83 -17.06 3.35 15.27
N GLY A 84 -16.94 3.57 13.96
CA GLY A 84 -15.66 3.67 13.26
C GLY A 84 -15.12 5.09 13.14
N ILE A 85 -13.89 5.21 12.62
CA ILE A 85 -13.20 6.50 12.37
C ILE A 85 -13.67 7.13 11.05
N GLY A 86 -14.31 6.36 10.16
CA GLY A 86 -14.99 6.87 8.99
C GLY A 86 -14.20 6.84 7.68
N PHE A 87 -13.02 6.22 7.65
CA PHE A 87 -12.33 5.99 6.37
C PHE A 87 -13.11 5.01 5.48
N ASP A 88 -13.04 5.20 4.17
CA ASP A 88 -13.63 4.26 3.21
C ASP A 88 -12.74 3.05 3.00
N TYR A 89 -11.42 3.23 3.07
CA TYR A 89 -10.43 2.20 2.78
C TYR A 89 -9.23 2.28 3.71
N ARG A 90 -8.61 1.12 3.93
CA ARG A 90 -7.28 0.96 4.51
C ARG A 90 -6.31 0.49 3.44
N MET A 91 -5.07 0.95 3.43
CA MET A 91 -4.03 0.36 2.59
C MET A 91 -3.63 -1.02 3.10
N ALA A 92 -3.53 -2.00 2.20
CA ALA A 92 -3.13 -3.37 2.54
C ALA A 92 -1.60 -3.47 2.58
N MET A 93 -0.98 -2.85 3.59
CA MET A 93 0.47 -2.61 3.67
C MET A 93 1.32 -3.89 3.79
N GLY A 94 0.77 -5.00 4.25
CA GLY A 94 1.47 -6.29 4.27
C GLY A 94 1.72 -6.90 2.88
N ILE A 95 0.94 -6.54 1.87
CA ILE A 95 1.05 -7.14 0.53
C ILE A 95 2.36 -6.79 -0.17
N PRO A 96 2.80 -5.53 -0.27
CA PRO A 96 4.08 -5.22 -0.89
C PRO A 96 5.27 -5.85 -0.16
N ASP A 97 5.24 -5.87 1.17
CA ASP A 97 6.29 -6.51 1.97
C ASP A 97 6.36 -8.02 1.70
N PHE A 98 5.20 -8.67 1.60
CA PHE A 98 5.12 -10.07 1.21
C PHE A 98 5.74 -10.33 -0.18
N TRP A 99 5.44 -9.50 -1.17
CA TRP A 99 6.01 -9.65 -2.51
C TRP A 99 7.51 -9.44 -2.53
N ILE A 100 8.01 -8.39 -1.88
CA ILE A 100 9.45 -8.13 -1.77
C ILE A 100 10.17 -9.30 -1.10
N LYS A 101 9.64 -9.78 0.02
CA LYS A 101 10.20 -10.93 0.75
C LYS A 101 10.19 -12.19 -0.11
N THR A 102 9.08 -12.45 -0.80
CA THR A 102 8.94 -13.62 -1.67
C THR A 102 9.96 -13.61 -2.81
N ILE A 103 10.12 -12.46 -3.48
CA ILE A 103 11.09 -12.30 -4.57
C ILE A 103 12.54 -12.43 -4.07
N LYS A 104 12.85 -11.90 -2.90
CA LYS A 104 14.21 -11.93 -2.33
C LYS A 104 14.62 -13.31 -1.81
N GLU A 105 13.69 -14.03 -1.18
CA GLU A 105 14.01 -15.23 -0.40
C GLU A 105 13.69 -16.54 -1.11
N LYS A 106 12.88 -16.52 -2.17
CA LYS A 106 12.39 -17.74 -2.83
C LYS A 106 12.56 -17.66 -4.33
N LYS A 107 12.94 -18.79 -4.91
CA LYS A 107 12.81 -18.96 -6.36
C LYS A 107 11.33 -19.06 -6.73
N ASP A 108 10.96 -18.66 -7.95
CA ASP A 108 9.57 -18.66 -8.40
C ASP A 108 8.94 -20.06 -8.46
N GLU A 109 9.74 -21.11 -8.76
CA GLU A 109 9.27 -22.49 -8.69
C GLU A 109 8.86 -22.94 -7.28
N ASP A 110 9.33 -22.26 -6.23
CA ASP A 110 9.01 -22.55 -4.82
C ASP A 110 7.81 -21.71 -4.30
N TRP A 111 7.25 -20.83 -5.13
CA TRP A 111 6.12 -20.02 -4.70
C TRP A 111 4.86 -20.87 -4.57
N LYS A 112 4.23 -20.80 -3.40
CA LYS A 112 3.03 -21.57 -3.08
C LYS A 112 1.76 -20.74 -3.33
N PRO A 113 0.92 -21.10 -4.31
CA PRO A 113 -0.31 -20.35 -4.61
C PRO A 113 -1.23 -20.18 -3.40
N THR A 114 -1.31 -21.17 -2.53
CA THR A 114 -2.12 -21.10 -1.30
C THR A 114 -1.61 -20.04 -0.32
N ALA A 115 -0.28 -19.91 -0.17
CA ALA A 115 0.32 -18.89 0.68
C ALA A 115 0.13 -17.49 0.08
N ILE A 116 0.27 -17.37 -1.24
CA ILE A 116 -0.01 -16.12 -1.96
C ILE A 116 -1.46 -15.71 -1.76
N PHE A 117 -2.42 -16.62 -2.00
CA PHE A 117 -3.84 -16.33 -1.83
C PHE A 117 -4.17 -15.90 -0.40
N TRP A 118 -3.62 -16.62 0.59
CA TRP A 118 -3.83 -16.29 2.00
C TRP A 118 -3.35 -14.89 2.33
N GLU A 119 -2.14 -14.54 1.95
CA GLU A 119 -1.56 -13.22 2.25
C GLU A 119 -2.32 -12.08 1.57
N LEU A 120 -2.69 -12.28 0.30
CA LEU A 120 -3.44 -11.28 -0.47
C LEU A 120 -4.89 -11.08 0.02
N THR A 121 -5.42 -12.03 0.78
CA THR A 121 -6.80 -12.00 1.31
C THR A 121 -6.87 -11.90 2.83
N ASN A 122 -5.73 -11.87 3.51
CA ASN A 122 -5.65 -11.72 4.96
C ASN A 122 -5.97 -10.28 5.39
N ARG A 123 -7.24 -10.03 5.63
CA ARG A 123 -7.79 -8.73 6.01
C ARG A 123 -9.03 -8.89 6.88
N ARG A 124 -9.44 -7.81 7.55
CA ARG A 124 -10.72 -7.78 8.27
C ARG A 124 -11.87 -7.90 7.29
N SER A 125 -12.88 -8.68 7.65
CA SER A 125 -14.06 -8.91 6.81
C SER A 125 -14.98 -7.70 6.70
N ASP A 126 -14.94 -6.81 7.66
CA ASP A 126 -15.77 -5.61 7.83
C ASP A 126 -15.15 -4.34 7.24
N GLU A 127 -13.91 -4.42 6.76
CA GLU A 127 -13.20 -3.30 6.15
C GLU A 127 -12.86 -3.55 4.68
N LYS A 128 -12.82 -2.47 3.91
CA LYS A 128 -12.33 -2.48 2.53
C LYS A 128 -10.87 -2.06 2.49
N THR A 129 -10.11 -2.70 1.60
CA THR A 129 -8.68 -2.42 1.44
C THR A 129 -8.34 -1.96 0.03
N ILE A 130 -7.29 -1.14 -0.05
CA ILE A 130 -6.58 -0.87 -1.30
C ILE A 130 -5.40 -1.82 -1.37
N ASN A 131 -5.48 -2.82 -2.26
CA ASN A 131 -4.38 -3.74 -2.50
C ASN A 131 -3.37 -3.12 -3.48
N TYR A 132 -2.09 -3.44 -3.31
CA TYR A 132 -1.04 -2.99 -4.21
C TYR A 132 0.18 -3.89 -4.09
N ALA A 133 0.96 -3.99 -5.18
CA ALA A 133 2.20 -4.76 -5.17
C ALA A 133 3.39 -3.90 -4.73
N GLU A 134 3.40 -2.64 -5.12
CA GLU A 134 4.37 -1.62 -4.68
C GLU A 134 3.77 -0.22 -4.77
N SER A 135 4.36 0.71 -4.02
CA SER A 135 4.11 2.15 -4.08
C SER A 135 5.44 2.90 -4.16
N HIS A 136 5.42 4.21 -4.00
CA HIS A 136 6.63 5.03 -3.88
C HIS A 136 7.51 4.59 -2.70
N ASP A 137 6.94 4.05 -1.61
CA ASP A 137 7.72 3.59 -0.46
C ASP A 137 8.66 2.46 -0.84
N GLN A 138 8.18 1.47 -1.60
CA GLN A 138 9.01 0.36 -2.03
C GLN A 138 9.92 0.73 -3.21
N ALA A 139 9.41 1.54 -4.13
CA ALA A 139 10.13 1.87 -5.36
C ALA A 139 11.17 2.97 -5.19
N LEU A 140 10.92 3.96 -4.33
CA LEU A 140 11.82 5.10 -4.11
C LEU A 140 12.59 4.99 -2.80
N VAL A 141 11.88 4.79 -1.69
CA VAL A 141 12.49 4.71 -0.36
C VAL A 141 13.14 3.34 -0.14
N GLY A 142 12.51 2.29 -0.62
CA GLY A 142 13.01 0.92 -0.57
C GLY A 142 14.03 0.55 -1.62
N ASP A 143 14.49 1.53 -2.44
CA ASP A 143 15.68 1.44 -3.32
C ASP A 143 15.52 0.69 -4.66
N LYS A 144 14.47 -0.14 -4.86
CA LYS A 144 14.27 -0.87 -6.13
C LYS A 144 12.79 -1.15 -6.40
N THR A 145 12.37 -0.97 -7.65
CA THR A 145 11.05 -1.45 -8.13
C THR A 145 10.98 -2.97 -8.14
N ILE A 146 9.78 -3.53 -8.12
CA ILE A 146 9.57 -4.98 -8.21
C ILE A 146 10.18 -5.54 -9.50
N ILE A 147 9.98 -4.87 -10.63
CA ILE A 147 10.54 -5.35 -11.91
C ILE A 147 12.07 -5.32 -11.88
N PHE A 148 12.69 -4.29 -11.27
CA PHE A 148 14.13 -4.28 -11.10
C PHE A 148 14.62 -5.45 -10.23
N ARG A 149 13.91 -5.77 -9.16
CA ARG A 149 14.24 -6.93 -8.31
C ARG A 149 14.15 -8.26 -9.04
N LEU A 150 13.29 -8.36 -10.05
CA LEU A 150 13.10 -9.58 -10.86
C LEU A 150 14.13 -9.76 -11.96
N ILE A 151 14.66 -8.68 -12.52
CA ILE A 151 15.63 -8.71 -13.65
C ILE A 151 17.04 -8.25 -13.27
N ASP A 152 17.18 -7.47 -12.21
CA ASP A 152 18.42 -6.92 -11.66
C ASP A 152 19.29 -6.24 -12.75
N ASP A 153 20.61 -6.40 -12.71
CA ASP A 153 21.59 -5.73 -13.59
C ASP A 153 21.42 -6.07 -15.10
N VAL A 154 20.76 -7.17 -15.40
CA VAL A 154 20.42 -7.56 -16.79
C VAL A 154 19.62 -6.47 -17.52
N MET A 155 18.86 -5.65 -16.78
CA MET A 155 18.11 -4.53 -17.35
C MET A 155 18.99 -3.50 -18.06
N TYR A 156 20.24 -3.34 -17.69
CA TYR A 156 21.14 -2.37 -18.32
C TYR A 156 21.58 -2.76 -19.72
N TRP A 157 21.51 -4.05 -20.08
CA TRP A 157 22.09 -4.56 -21.29
C TRP A 157 21.08 -5.22 -22.24
N HIS A 158 19.95 -5.71 -21.73
CA HIS A 158 19.03 -6.57 -22.46
C HIS A 158 17.57 -6.08 -22.50
N MET A 159 17.36 -4.77 -22.42
CA MET A 159 16.01 -4.18 -22.44
C MET A 159 15.57 -3.68 -23.84
N SER A 160 16.37 -3.89 -24.87
CA SER A 160 15.97 -3.48 -26.22
C SER A 160 14.93 -4.44 -26.80
N LYS A 161 13.99 -3.89 -27.58
CA LYS A 161 12.84 -4.65 -28.13
C LYS A 161 13.25 -5.82 -29.03
N GLY A 162 14.43 -5.79 -29.63
CA GLY A 162 14.96 -6.85 -30.51
C GLY A 162 15.85 -7.86 -29.81
N ASP A 163 16.09 -7.68 -28.52
CA ASP A 163 16.93 -8.56 -27.71
C ASP A 163 16.05 -9.59 -26.98
N THR A 164 16.40 -10.85 -27.02
CA THR A 164 15.74 -11.94 -26.30
C THR A 164 16.61 -12.40 -25.15
N ASN A 165 16.15 -12.18 -23.93
CA ASN A 165 16.83 -12.62 -22.73
C ASN A 165 15.86 -13.29 -21.78
N LEU A 166 16.14 -14.54 -21.41
CA LEU A 166 15.24 -15.34 -20.57
C LEU A 166 14.96 -14.70 -19.20
N ILE A 167 15.95 -14.03 -18.60
CA ILE A 167 15.78 -13.36 -17.31
C ILE A 167 14.80 -12.19 -17.43
N VAL A 168 14.94 -11.39 -18.50
CA VAL A 168 14.02 -10.28 -18.78
C VAL A 168 12.60 -10.77 -19.08
N ASP A 169 12.47 -11.78 -19.95
CA ASP A 169 11.16 -12.35 -20.30
C ASP A 169 10.45 -12.96 -19.09
N ARG A 170 11.20 -13.71 -18.27
CA ARG A 170 10.71 -14.25 -17.01
C ARG A 170 10.31 -13.15 -16.03
N GLY A 171 11.14 -12.13 -15.84
CA GLY A 171 10.87 -10.99 -14.97
C GLY A 171 9.58 -10.26 -15.36
N MET A 172 9.41 -10.00 -16.68
CA MET A 172 8.18 -9.39 -17.20
C MET A 172 6.94 -10.27 -16.95
N ALA A 173 7.06 -11.58 -17.15
CA ALA A 173 5.97 -12.53 -16.91
C ALA A 173 5.56 -12.56 -15.43
N LEU A 174 6.53 -12.63 -14.52
CA LEU A 174 6.31 -12.62 -13.07
C LEU A 174 5.73 -11.27 -12.59
N HIS A 175 6.23 -10.16 -13.12
CA HIS A 175 5.69 -8.84 -12.79
C HIS A 175 4.21 -8.70 -13.16
N LYS A 176 3.83 -9.16 -14.38
CA LYS A 176 2.43 -9.19 -14.82
C LYS A 176 1.58 -10.10 -13.92
N MET A 177 2.09 -11.28 -13.57
CA MET A 177 1.41 -12.24 -12.71
C MET A 177 1.19 -11.66 -11.30
N ILE A 178 2.22 -11.09 -10.67
CA ILE A 178 2.14 -10.44 -9.35
C ILE A 178 1.02 -9.41 -9.33
N ARG A 179 0.99 -8.53 -10.33
CA ARG A 179 -0.03 -7.48 -10.43
C ARG A 179 -1.42 -8.05 -10.68
N LEU A 180 -1.54 -9.03 -11.57
CA LEU A 180 -2.82 -9.67 -11.88
C LEU A 180 -3.42 -10.34 -10.65
N VAL A 181 -2.66 -11.15 -9.92
CA VAL A 181 -3.19 -11.85 -8.75
C VAL A 181 -3.49 -10.90 -7.59
N THR A 182 -2.68 -9.84 -7.41
CA THR A 182 -2.95 -8.79 -6.42
C THR A 182 -4.24 -8.03 -6.75
N LEU A 183 -4.45 -7.68 -8.01
CA LEU A 183 -5.69 -7.05 -8.49
C LEU A 183 -6.89 -7.98 -8.34
N SER A 184 -6.72 -9.28 -8.65
CA SER A 184 -7.83 -10.26 -8.65
C SER A 184 -8.34 -10.60 -7.25
N THR A 185 -7.61 -10.25 -6.20
CA THR A 185 -7.95 -10.54 -4.80
C THR A 185 -8.45 -9.33 -4.01
N ILE A 186 -8.76 -8.22 -4.67
CA ILE A 186 -9.26 -6.99 -4.02
C ILE A 186 -10.66 -7.20 -3.41
N ASN A 187 -10.96 -6.41 -2.37
CA ASN A 187 -12.33 -6.23 -1.86
C ASN A 187 -12.77 -4.76 -1.85
N GLY A 188 -11.89 -3.87 -2.26
CA GLY A 188 -12.11 -2.44 -2.33
C GLY A 188 -11.52 -1.85 -3.61
N GLY A 189 -10.23 -1.53 -3.58
CA GLY A 189 -9.54 -0.91 -4.71
C GLY A 189 -8.14 -1.46 -4.95
N TYR A 190 -7.51 -0.97 -6.00
CA TYR A 190 -6.14 -1.30 -6.37
C TYR A 190 -5.33 -0.03 -6.62
N LEU A 191 -4.16 0.07 -6.01
CA LEU A 191 -3.20 1.12 -6.30
C LEU A 191 -2.20 0.60 -7.35
N ASN A 192 -2.13 1.30 -8.47
CA ASN A 192 -1.08 1.11 -9.46
C ASN A 192 -0.06 2.23 -9.34
N PHE A 193 1.16 1.91 -8.92
CA PHE A 193 2.23 2.90 -8.88
C PHE A 193 2.65 3.28 -10.30
N MET A 194 2.96 4.56 -10.52
CA MET A 194 3.36 5.07 -11.83
C MET A 194 4.53 4.28 -12.42
N GLY A 195 4.44 3.92 -13.69
CA GLY A 195 5.43 3.10 -14.38
C GLY A 195 5.15 1.60 -14.30
N ASN A 196 4.35 1.11 -13.35
CA ASN A 196 4.01 -0.30 -13.24
C ASN A 196 3.20 -0.80 -14.44
N GLU A 197 2.40 0.06 -15.07
CA GLU A 197 1.56 -0.28 -16.22
C GLU A 197 2.35 -0.75 -17.44
N PHE A 198 3.61 -0.34 -17.58
CA PHE A 198 4.52 -0.79 -18.63
C PHE A 198 5.81 -1.43 -18.08
N GLY A 199 5.91 -1.63 -16.77
CA GLY A 199 7.05 -2.29 -16.15
C GLY A 199 8.34 -1.48 -16.20
N HIS A 200 8.26 -0.17 -15.88
CA HIS A 200 9.43 0.70 -15.81
C HIS A 200 10.43 0.17 -14.77
N PRO A 201 11.64 -0.21 -15.16
CA PRO A 201 12.56 -0.88 -14.25
C PRO A 201 13.35 0.08 -13.37
N GLU A 202 13.57 1.31 -13.83
CA GLU A 202 14.35 2.29 -13.10
C GLU A 202 13.57 2.81 -11.88
N TRP A 203 14.28 3.04 -10.81
CA TRP A 203 13.78 3.79 -9.68
C TRP A 203 14.02 5.29 -9.90
N ILE A 204 13.13 6.11 -9.36
CA ILE A 204 13.29 7.56 -9.33
C ILE A 204 13.88 7.91 -7.97
N ASP A 205 15.03 8.57 -7.93
CA ASP A 205 15.64 8.95 -6.65
C ASP A 205 14.75 9.94 -5.89
N PHE A 206 14.66 9.74 -4.59
CA PHE A 206 13.90 10.66 -3.74
C PHE A 206 14.57 12.04 -3.76
N PRO A 207 13.82 13.14 -3.98
CA PRO A 207 14.41 14.48 -4.04
C PRO A 207 15.18 14.81 -2.76
N ARG A 208 16.46 15.13 -2.89
CA ARG A 208 17.34 15.54 -1.79
C ARG A 208 18.51 16.32 -2.30
N GLN A 209 19.09 17.15 -1.46
CA GLN A 209 20.22 18.01 -1.85
C GLN A 209 21.39 17.23 -2.47
N GLY A 210 21.66 16.01 -1.98
CA GLY A 210 22.79 15.18 -2.45
C GLY A 210 22.65 14.65 -3.88
N ASN A 211 21.45 14.64 -4.46
CA ASN A 211 21.19 14.20 -5.84
C ASN A 211 20.73 15.33 -6.77
N GLY A 212 20.85 16.57 -6.32
CA GLY A 212 20.62 17.76 -7.16
C GLY A 212 19.16 18.07 -7.46
N TRP A 213 18.23 17.43 -6.70
CA TRP A 213 16.78 17.59 -6.79
C TRP A 213 16.16 18.52 -7.80
#